data_4fcee65330c4150b5e8fb572bd59953a
#
_entry.id   4fcee65330c4150b5e8fb572bd59953a
#
_cell.length_a   1.000
_cell.length_b   1.000
_cell.length_c   1.000
_cell.angle_alpha   90.00
_cell.angle_beta   90.00
_cell.angle_gamma   90.00
#
_symmetry.space_group_name_H-M   'P 1'
#
loop_
_entity.id
_entity.type
_entity.pdbx_description
1 polymer ?
#
loop_
_entity_poly.entity_id
_entity_poly.type
_entity_poly.pdbx_seq_one_letter_code
_entity_poly.pdbx_strand_id
1 'polypeptide(L)'
;LFHNLFEIYRPPYVCVPSSMADTLQYESVYEYYGYTLLCTGMEPCRVHDDLSHLLPTSGSTGSPKLVRHKYENIEAAALNISTFFGLTSSDRPLLVLPLYYTMGLSVVFSHLYVGATILITHQSMTDKAFWSFMKEQRATSFTGVPYSFEILNLMRFFRMDLPDLTLLTQGGGKMPRQLNLKFAEYCRDTGKRWIATYGQSEGTARMAYLPAEYAISKCGSIGRAVPNAELSLIDSDGNVIEGSHTEGEMCYRGRNVTMGYARSREE
;
A
#
# COMPACT_ATOMS: atom_id res chain seq x y z
N LEU A 1 14.60 9.95 10.66
CA LEU A 1 13.15 10.16 10.46
C LEU A 1 12.42 10.27 11.79
N PHE A 2 12.55 9.28 12.71
CA PHE A 2 11.86 9.24 14.01
C PHE A 2 12.08 10.55 14.82
N HIS A 3 13.32 10.96 15.05
CA HIS A 3 13.62 12.19 15.79
C HIS A 3 12.98 13.43 15.17
N ASN A 4 13.07 13.59 13.85
CA ASN A 4 12.47 14.72 13.16
C ASN A 4 10.94 14.75 13.29
N LEU A 5 10.27 13.59 13.16
CA LEU A 5 8.83 13.51 13.36
C LEU A 5 8.44 13.79 14.80
N PHE A 6 9.22 13.29 15.75
CA PHE A 6 9.00 13.53 17.18
C PHE A 6 9.11 15.02 17.55
N GLU A 7 10.15 15.69 17.08
CA GLU A 7 10.36 17.12 17.30
C GLU A 7 9.25 18.00 16.71
N ILE A 8 8.80 17.63 15.49
CA ILE A 8 7.80 18.42 14.76
C ILE A 8 6.39 18.17 15.30
N TYR A 9 6.00 16.90 15.50
CA TYR A 9 4.62 16.54 15.82
C TYR A 9 4.35 16.34 17.30
N ARG A 10 5.39 16.22 18.12
CA ARG A 10 5.34 16.15 19.58
C ARG A 10 4.21 15.23 20.09
N PRO A 11 4.19 13.95 19.74
CA PRO A 11 3.12 13.04 20.09
C PRO A 11 3.10 12.78 21.60
N PRO A 12 1.92 12.73 22.26
CA PRO A 12 1.84 12.42 23.70
C PRO A 12 2.21 10.97 24.01
N TYR A 13 2.10 10.08 23.03
CA TYR A 13 2.50 8.68 23.14
C TYR A 13 3.28 8.22 21.91
N VAL A 14 4.22 7.32 22.13
CA VAL A 14 4.94 6.62 21.05
C VAL A 14 4.98 5.12 21.31
N CYS A 15 4.75 4.33 20.28
CA CYS A 15 4.89 2.88 20.34
C CYS A 15 6.19 2.49 19.62
N VAL A 16 7.08 1.85 20.31
CA VAL A 16 8.41 1.47 19.80
C VAL A 16 8.70 -0.01 20.11
N PRO A 17 9.61 -0.66 19.38
CA PRO A 17 10.14 -1.96 19.81
C PRO A 17 10.71 -1.84 21.23
N SER A 18 10.43 -2.82 22.11
CA SER A 18 10.87 -2.78 23.53
C SER A 18 12.38 -2.62 23.66
N SER A 19 13.16 -3.15 22.71
CA SER A 19 14.62 -2.96 22.66
C SER A 19 15.08 -1.49 22.46
N MET A 20 14.17 -0.62 22.03
CA MET A 20 14.44 0.83 21.87
C MET A 20 13.89 1.65 23.04
N ALA A 21 12.99 1.11 23.84
CA ALA A 21 12.28 1.84 24.88
C ALA A 21 13.26 2.50 25.88
N ASP A 22 14.25 1.74 26.36
CA ASP A 22 15.25 2.20 27.33
C ASP A 22 16.11 3.36 26.81
N THR A 23 16.25 3.49 25.49
CA THR A 23 17.08 4.55 24.88
C THR A 23 16.34 5.89 24.82
N LEU A 24 15.02 5.91 24.96
CA LEU A 24 14.19 7.10 24.79
C LEU A 24 13.86 7.82 26.10
N GLN A 25 14.15 7.21 27.27
CA GLN A 25 13.98 7.79 28.61
C GLN A 25 12.59 8.36 28.90
N TYR A 26 11.53 7.75 28.36
CA TYR A 26 10.14 8.09 28.63
C TYR A 26 9.48 7.04 29.54
N GLU A 27 8.39 7.39 30.19
CA GLU A 27 7.62 6.48 31.04
C GLU A 27 6.99 5.37 30.20
N SER A 28 7.27 4.10 30.56
CA SER A 28 6.61 2.94 29.98
C SER A 28 5.21 2.79 30.57
N VAL A 29 4.19 2.86 29.69
CA VAL A 29 2.77 2.73 30.08
C VAL A 29 2.26 1.33 29.87
N TYR A 30 2.69 0.67 28.79
CA TYR A 30 2.22 -0.66 28.42
C TYR A 30 3.23 -1.39 27.54
N GLU A 31 3.37 -2.68 27.74
CA GLU A 31 4.22 -3.55 26.92
C GLU A 31 3.42 -4.75 26.41
N TYR A 32 3.55 -5.04 25.11
CA TYR A 32 2.89 -6.16 24.48
C TYR A 32 3.62 -6.64 23.23
N TYR A 33 3.83 -7.93 23.11
CA TYR A 33 4.49 -8.59 21.96
C TYR A 33 5.81 -7.94 21.52
N GLY A 34 6.64 -7.52 22.46
CA GLY A 34 7.95 -6.91 22.19
C GLY A 34 7.87 -5.44 21.71
N TYR A 35 6.73 -4.81 21.91
CA TYR A 35 6.54 -3.36 21.72
C TYR A 35 6.17 -2.71 23.05
N THR A 36 6.69 -1.52 23.25
CA THR A 36 6.43 -0.70 24.44
C THR A 36 5.74 0.59 24.03
N LEU A 37 4.63 0.92 24.68
CA LEU A 37 3.98 2.23 24.61
C LEU A 37 4.60 3.15 25.65
N LEU A 38 5.19 4.23 25.20
CA LEU A 38 5.83 5.24 26.04
C LEU A 38 4.96 6.50 26.11
N CYS A 39 4.78 7.06 27.32
CA CYS A 39 4.20 8.38 27.53
C CYS A 39 5.32 9.43 27.47
N THR A 40 5.16 10.40 26.57
CA THR A 40 6.19 11.43 26.35
C THR A 40 6.05 12.62 27.31
N GLY A 41 4.91 12.73 28.00
CA GLY A 41 4.56 13.89 28.83
C GLY A 41 4.21 15.15 28.03
N MET A 42 4.11 15.05 26.70
CA MET A 42 3.73 16.17 25.85
C MET A 42 2.20 16.32 25.84
N GLU A 43 1.74 17.58 25.92
CA GLU A 43 0.32 17.88 25.89
C GLU A 43 -0.34 17.46 24.57
N PRO A 44 -1.51 16.81 24.60
CA PRO A 44 -2.28 16.52 23.41
C PRO A 44 -2.67 17.81 22.67
N CYS A 45 -2.72 17.76 21.35
CA CYS A 45 -3.31 18.84 20.57
C CYS A 45 -4.66 18.40 19.97
N ARG A 46 -5.50 19.39 19.72
CA ARG A 46 -6.72 19.13 18.95
C ARG A 46 -6.32 18.87 17.50
N VAL A 47 -6.78 17.76 16.95
CA VAL A 47 -6.65 17.39 15.54
C VAL A 47 -7.99 17.59 14.83
N HIS A 48 -7.96 17.65 13.49
CA HIS A 48 -9.19 17.74 12.70
C HIS A 48 -10.08 16.50 12.94
N ASP A 49 -11.38 16.70 13.12
CA ASP A 49 -12.30 15.62 13.50
C ASP A 49 -12.35 14.47 12.47
N ASP A 50 -12.14 14.76 11.18
CA ASP A 50 -12.08 13.75 10.11
C ASP A 50 -10.71 13.06 10.01
N LEU A 51 -9.66 13.54 10.68
CA LEU A 51 -8.32 12.99 10.55
C LEU A 51 -8.23 11.58 11.11
N SER A 52 -7.92 10.62 10.26
CA SER A 52 -7.66 9.24 10.67
C SER A 52 -6.22 9.02 11.09
N HIS A 53 -5.29 9.35 10.21
CA HIS A 53 -3.86 9.17 10.44
C HIS A 53 -3.01 10.01 9.48
N LEU A 54 -1.72 10.09 9.82
CA LEU A 54 -0.69 10.73 9.02
C LEU A 54 0.29 9.68 8.52
N LEU A 55 0.67 9.75 7.24
CA LEU A 55 1.70 8.86 6.67
C LEU A 55 2.83 9.65 6.02
N PRO A 56 4.08 9.22 6.20
CA PRO A 56 5.20 9.81 5.50
C PRO A 56 5.13 9.51 4.00
N THR A 57 5.62 10.43 3.19
CA THR A 57 5.91 10.16 1.78
C THR A 57 7.39 9.81 1.62
N SER A 58 7.71 9.04 0.58
CA SER A 58 9.09 8.75 0.17
C SER A 58 9.83 9.97 -0.43
N GLY A 59 9.35 11.17 -0.17
CA GLY A 59 9.78 12.41 -0.81
C GLY A 59 11.29 12.67 -0.73
N SER A 60 11.83 13.04 -1.85
CA SER A 60 13.23 13.35 -2.12
C SER A 60 13.76 14.62 -1.45
N THR A 61 12.98 15.32 -0.63
CA THR A 61 13.27 16.68 -0.18
C THR A 61 13.68 16.84 1.29
N GLY A 62 13.89 15.75 2.01
CA GLY A 62 14.45 15.81 3.38
C GLY A 62 13.54 16.45 4.46
N SER A 63 12.48 17.15 4.08
CA SER A 63 11.48 17.65 5.03
C SER A 63 10.38 16.60 5.24
N PRO A 64 10.14 16.16 6.46
CA PRO A 64 9.16 15.14 6.76
C PRO A 64 7.74 15.73 6.70
N LYS A 65 7.22 15.93 5.48
CA LYS A 65 5.81 16.19 5.30
C LYS A 65 5.02 14.89 5.41
N LEU A 66 3.93 14.92 6.15
CA LEU A 66 3.02 13.81 6.30
C LEU A 66 1.74 14.05 5.50
N VAL A 67 1.23 13.01 4.87
CA VAL A 67 -0.07 13.05 4.18
C VAL A 67 -1.17 12.86 5.20
N ARG A 68 -2.18 13.74 5.17
CA ARG A 68 -3.35 13.73 6.08
C ARG A 68 -4.47 12.90 5.49
N HIS A 69 -4.70 11.71 6.03
CA HIS A 69 -5.77 10.82 5.61
C HIS A 69 -7.02 11.00 6.46
N LYS A 70 -8.18 11.13 5.81
CA LYS A 70 -9.49 11.09 6.46
C LYS A 70 -9.97 9.66 6.65
N TYR A 71 -10.87 9.43 7.60
CA TYR A 71 -11.62 8.16 7.71
C TYR A 71 -12.33 7.82 6.39
N GLU A 72 -12.97 8.80 5.76
CA GLU A 72 -13.64 8.65 4.47
C GLU A 72 -12.69 8.18 3.35
N ASN A 73 -11.44 8.66 3.33
CA ASN A 73 -10.48 8.24 2.32
C ASN A 73 -10.16 6.75 2.42
N ILE A 74 -10.04 6.24 3.64
CA ILE A 74 -9.74 4.84 3.92
C ILE A 74 -10.90 3.94 3.51
N GLU A 75 -12.12 4.33 3.89
CA GLU A 75 -13.33 3.60 3.54
C GLU A 75 -13.52 3.56 2.02
N ALA A 76 -13.39 4.70 1.34
CA ALA A 76 -13.49 4.79 -0.13
C ALA A 76 -12.40 3.94 -0.83
N ALA A 77 -11.16 3.98 -0.33
CA ALA A 77 -10.07 3.15 -0.87
C ALA A 77 -10.33 1.66 -0.64
N ALA A 78 -10.80 1.28 0.55
CA ALA A 78 -11.11 -0.11 0.87
C ALA A 78 -12.23 -0.67 -0.03
N LEU A 79 -13.31 0.10 -0.21
CA LEU A 79 -14.41 -0.23 -1.13
C LEU A 79 -13.91 -0.37 -2.57
N ASN A 80 -13.17 0.63 -3.08
CA ASN A 80 -12.68 0.62 -4.44
C ASN A 80 -11.78 -0.59 -4.70
N ILE A 81 -10.82 -0.85 -3.79
CA ILE A 81 -9.85 -1.94 -3.92
C ILE A 81 -10.55 -3.29 -3.83
N SER A 82 -11.44 -3.49 -2.87
CA SER A 82 -12.18 -4.74 -2.76
C SER A 82 -13.05 -5.01 -4.00
N THR A 83 -13.62 -3.96 -4.58
CA THR A 83 -14.45 -4.06 -5.79
C THR A 83 -13.64 -4.49 -7.01
N PHE A 84 -12.54 -3.80 -7.35
CA PHE A 84 -11.82 -4.14 -8.60
C PHE A 84 -10.96 -5.40 -8.48
N PHE A 85 -10.57 -5.80 -7.27
CA PHE A 85 -9.96 -7.11 -7.05
C PHE A 85 -10.99 -8.23 -6.92
N GLY A 86 -12.27 -7.91 -6.68
CA GLY A 86 -13.30 -8.91 -6.41
C GLY A 86 -13.02 -9.67 -5.11
N LEU A 87 -12.61 -8.94 -4.06
CA LEU A 87 -12.28 -9.54 -2.76
C LEU A 87 -13.54 -10.02 -2.03
N THR A 88 -13.38 -11.08 -1.27
CA THR A 88 -14.43 -11.70 -0.46
C THR A 88 -13.89 -12.05 0.94
N SER A 89 -14.79 -12.45 1.84
CA SER A 89 -14.41 -12.93 3.18
C SER A 89 -13.59 -14.23 3.17
N SER A 90 -13.57 -14.96 2.05
CA SER A 90 -12.75 -16.18 1.88
C SER A 90 -11.29 -15.87 1.51
N ASP A 91 -10.96 -14.62 1.17
CA ASP A 91 -9.61 -14.25 0.81
C ASP A 91 -8.65 -14.30 2.01
N ARG A 92 -7.42 -14.63 1.72
CA ARG A 92 -6.33 -14.76 2.69
C ARG A 92 -5.07 -14.08 2.15
N PRO A 93 -5.01 -12.74 2.19
CA PRO A 93 -3.84 -12.02 1.70
C PRO A 93 -2.62 -12.27 2.58
N LEU A 94 -1.46 -12.45 1.97
CA LEU A 94 -0.19 -12.44 2.68
C LEU A 94 0.33 -11.01 2.79
N LEU A 95 0.42 -10.50 4.02
CA LEU A 95 0.91 -9.16 4.31
C LEU A 95 2.44 -9.17 4.41
N VAL A 96 3.10 -8.67 3.36
CA VAL A 96 4.58 -8.55 3.29
C VAL A 96 5.05 -7.11 3.23
N LEU A 97 4.14 -6.17 3.06
CA LEU A 97 4.47 -4.74 2.99
C LEU A 97 4.31 -4.09 4.36
N PRO A 98 5.23 -3.18 4.74
CA PRO A 98 5.17 -2.48 6.02
C PRO A 98 3.88 -1.63 6.15
N LEU A 99 3.35 -1.52 7.38
CA LEU A 99 2.14 -0.73 7.66
C LEU A 99 2.37 0.78 7.64
N TYR A 100 3.61 1.26 7.76
CA TYR A 100 3.94 2.68 7.55
C TYR A 100 3.94 3.07 6.07
N TYR A 101 3.72 2.13 5.18
CA TYR A 101 3.60 2.34 3.75
C TYR A 101 2.13 2.20 3.32
N THR A 102 1.60 3.22 2.66
CA THR A 102 0.17 3.30 2.29
C THR A 102 -0.33 2.06 1.56
N MET A 103 0.51 1.44 0.74
CA MET A 103 0.15 0.23 0.01
C MET A 103 0.00 -0.99 0.93
N GLY A 104 0.80 -1.10 2.01
CA GLY A 104 0.63 -2.12 3.04
C GLY A 104 -0.68 -1.96 3.79
N LEU A 105 -1.00 -0.74 4.22
CA LEU A 105 -2.29 -0.43 4.86
C LEU A 105 -3.47 -0.71 3.92
N SER A 106 -3.32 -0.46 2.62
CA SER A 106 -4.39 -0.74 1.65
C SER A 106 -4.75 -2.22 1.55
N VAL A 107 -3.78 -3.12 1.75
CA VAL A 107 -4.05 -4.56 1.85
C VAL A 107 -4.87 -4.85 3.09
N VAL A 108 -4.47 -4.29 4.24
CA VAL A 108 -5.18 -4.49 5.51
C VAL A 108 -6.62 -4.00 5.41
N PHE A 109 -6.83 -2.74 5.07
CA PHE A 109 -8.16 -2.13 5.07
C PHE A 109 -9.10 -2.77 4.03
N SER A 110 -8.63 -3.04 2.82
CA SER A 110 -9.49 -3.63 1.77
C SER A 110 -9.93 -5.06 2.10
N HIS A 111 -9.08 -5.84 2.75
CA HIS A 111 -9.43 -7.21 3.13
C HIS A 111 -10.27 -7.26 4.40
N LEU A 112 -9.99 -6.42 5.41
CA LEU A 112 -10.84 -6.31 6.59
C LEU A 112 -12.25 -5.79 6.23
N TYR A 113 -12.34 -4.89 5.23
CA TYR A 113 -13.62 -4.38 4.73
C TYR A 113 -14.57 -5.49 4.28
N VAL A 114 -14.05 -6.57 3.71
CA VAL A 114 -14.84 -7.73 3.25
C VAL A 114 -14.84 -8.88 4.26
N GLY A 115 -14.25 -8.72 5.44
CA GLY A 115 -14.20 -9.78 6.46
C GLY A 115 -13.17 -10.88 6.18
N ALA A 116 -12.16 -10.63 5.35
CA ALA A 116 -11.11 -11.58 5.01
C ALA A 116 -10.09 -11.78 6.15
N THR A 117 -9.34 -12.88 6.11
CA THR A 117 -8.33 -13.22 7.10
C THR A 117 -6.94 -12.81 6.61
N ILE A 118 -6.32 -11.81 7.25
CA ILE A 118 -4.97 -11.35 6.89
C ILE A 118 -3.91 -12.29 7.48
N LEU A 119 -3.01 -12.78 6.63
CA LEU A 119 -1.89 -13.62 7.02
C LEU A 119 -0.66 -12.75 7.28
N ILE A 120 -0.13 -12.82 8.50
CA ILE A 120 1.04 -12.05 8.93
C ILE A 120 2.17 -13.03 9.26
N THR A 121 3.37 -12.76 8.75
CA THR A 121 4.57 -13.56 9.05
C THR A 121 5.78 -12.63 9.19
N HIS A 122 6.70 -13.03 10.08
CA HIS A 122 8.00 -12.37 10.23
C HIS A 122 9.10 -13.04 9.38
N GLN A 123 8.76 -14.09 8.65
CA GLN A 123 9.71 -14.80 7.79
C GLN A 123 10.06 -14.00 6.55
N SER A 124 11.31 -14.05 6.12
CA SER A 124 11.73 -13.46 4.86
C SER A 124 11.24 -14.28 3.67
N MET A 125 10.94 -13.62 2.54
CA MET A 125 10.64 -14.30 1.27
C MET A 125 11.78 -15.24 0.79
N THR A 126 12.99 -15.07 1.29
CA THR A 126 14.14 -15.93 1.00
C THR A 126 14.16 -17.21 1.83
N ASP A 127 13.35 -17.29 2.89
CA ASP A 127 13.32 -18.41 3.81
C ASP A 127 12.32 -19.48 3.38
N LYS A 128 12.69 -20.74 3.52
CA LYS A 128 11.78 -21.86 3.23
C LYS A 128 10.52 -21.80 4.10
N ALA A 129 10.63 -21.33 5.34
CA ALA A 129 9.52 -21.21 6.28
C ALA A 129 8.43 -20.24 5.80
N PHE A 130 8.80 -19.18 5.08
CA PHE A 130 7.84 -18.27 4.44
C PHE A 130 6.93 -19.00 3.46
N TRP A 131 7.48 -19.81 2.59
CA TRP A 131 6.75 -20.56 1.56
C TRP A 131 5.91 -21.69 2.17
N SER A 132 6.43 -22.37 3.22
CA SER A 132 5.66 -23.34 3.99
C SER A 132 4.44 -22.67 4.63
N PHE A 133 4.63 -21.54 5.31
CA PHE A 133 3.54 -20.76 5.91
C PHE A 133 2.51 -20.32 4.87
N MET A 134 2.96 -19.77 3.72
CA MET A 134 2.07 -19.35 2.64
C MET A 134 1.19 -20.49 2.14
N LYS A 135 1.76 -21.68 2.00
CA LYS A 135 1.06 -22.88 1.53
C LYS A 135 0.12 -23.46 2.61
N GLU A 136 0.60 -23.63 3.82
CA GLU A 136 -0.18 -24.18 4.96
C GLU A 136 -1.36 -23.27 5.31
N GLN A 137 -1.16 -21.98 5.28
CA GLN A 137 -2.19 -20.97 5.53
C GLN A 137 -3.08 -20.71 4.31
N ARG A 138 -2.83 -21.36 3.18
CA ARG A 138 -3.62 -21.24 1.96
C ARG A 138 -3.77 -19.79 1.50
N ALA A 139 -2.63 -19.07 1.39
CA ALA A 139 -2.64 -17.68 0.96
C ALA A 139 -3.22 -17.53 -0.45
N THR A 140 -4.22 -16.64 -0.61
CA THR A 140 -4.93 -16.41 -1.88
C THR A 140 -4.35 -15.27 -2.70
N SER A 141 -3.69 -14.32 -2.06
CA SER A 141 -3.12 -13.17 -2.75
C SER A 141 -1.77 -12.72 -2.19
N PHE A 142 -0.97 -12.15 -3.10
CA PHE A 142 0.32 -11.54 -2.80
C PHE A 142 0.39 -10.15 -3.44
N THR A 143 0.64 -9.15 -2.61
CA THR A 143 0.86 -7.76 -3.03
C THR A 143 2.32 -7.39 -2.81
N GLY A 144 2.99 -6.93 -3.87
CA GLY A 144 4.40 -6.53 -3.79
C GLY A 144 4.75 -5.27 -4.56
N VAL A 145 5.93 -4.74 -4.29
CA VAL A 145 6.58 -3.69 -5.08
C VAL A 145 7.49 -4.35 -6.15
N PRO A 146 8.00 -3.62 -7.17
CA PRO A 146 8.86 -4.22 -8.19
C PRO A 146 9.97 -5.10 -7.63
N TYR A 147 10.66 -4.62 -6.59
CA TYR A 147 11.73 -5.38 -5.92
C TYR A 147 11.25 -6.72 -5.35
N SER A 148 10.03 -6.80 -4.81
CA SER A 148 9.46 -8.06 -4.32
C SER A 148 9.40 -9.09 -5.45
N PHE A 149 9.00 -8.68 -6.65
CA PHE A 149 8.90 -9.56 -7.82
C PHE A 149 10.25 -9.93 -8.42
N GLU A 150 11.27 -9.08 -8.29
CA GLU A 150 12.66 -9.44 -8.60
C GLU A 150 13.14 -10.59 -7.70
N ILE A 151 12.90 -10.49 -6.38
CA ILE A 151 13.19 -11.57 -5.42
C ILE A 151 12.43 -12.84 -5.78
N LEU A 152 11.11 -12.76 -6.06
CA LEU A 152 10.32 -13.92 -6.47
C LEU A 152 10.91 -14.61 -7.72
N ASN A 153 11.33 -13.83 -8.70
CA ASN A 153 11.96 -14.36 -9.91
C ASN A 153 13.28 -15.08 -9.61
N LEU A 154 14.13 -14.53 -8.73
CA LEU A 154 15.38 -15.17 -8.28
C LEU A 154 15.11 -16.44 -7.50
N MET A 155 14.05 -16.49 -6.68
CA MET A 155 13.63 -17.65 -5.90
C MET A 155 12.96 -18.75 -6.74
N ARG A 156 12.93 -18.61 -8.07
CA ARG A 156 12.29 -19.57 -9.00
C ARG A 156 10.80 -19.77 -8.70
N PHE A 157 10.10 -18.69 -8.32
CA PHE A 157 8.67 -18.68 -7.98
C PHE A 157 7.80 -19.43 -8.99
N PHE A 158 8.09 -19.32 -10.28
CA PHE A 158 7.34 -19.97 -11.36
C PHE A 158 7.37 -21.51 -11.34
N ARG A 159 8.18 -22.13 -10.46
CA ARG A 159 8.27 -23.58 -10.25
C ARG A 159 7.60 -24.02 -8.95
N MET A 160 7.08 -23.08 -8.17
CA MET A 160 6.45 -23.37 -6.88
C MET A 160 5.00 -23.82 -7.10
N ASP A 161 4.60 -24.86 -6.36
CA ASP A 161 3.23 -25.30 -6.30
C ASP A 161 2.48 -24.51 -5.22
N LEU A 162 1.68 -23.53 -5.64
CA LEU A 162 0.87 -22.63 -4.80
C LEU A 162 -0.56 -22.60 -5.34
N PRO A 163 -1.34 -23.66 -5.09
CA PRO A 163 -2.65 -23.84 -5.72
C PRO A 163 -3.68 -22.82 -5.24
N ASP A 164 -3.62 -22.39 -3.98
CA ASP A 164 -4.57 -21.42 -3.42
C ASP A 164 -4.29 -19.97 -3.85
N LEU A 165 -3.08 -19.68 -4.32
CA LEU A 165 -2.70 -18.34 -4.77
C LEU A 165 -3.38 -18.01 -6.11
N THR A 166 -4.32 -17.08 -6.09
CA THR A 166 -5.16 -16.70 -7.26
C THR A 166 -4.89 -15.29 -7.76
N LEU A 167 -4.32 -14.41 -6.90
CA LEU A 167 -4.09 -13.00 -7.23
C LEU A 167 -2.66 -12.58 -6.89
N LEU A 168 -1.94 -12.09 -7.89
CA LEU A 168 -0.69 -11.34 -7.71
C LEU A 168 -0.90 -9.89 -8.14
N THR A 169 -0.50 -8.94 -7.31
CA THR A 169 -0.67 -7.52 -7.62
C THR A 169 0.60 -6.74 -7.33
N GLN A 170 0.94 -5.87 -8.25
CA GLN A 170 2.12 -5.01 -8.19
C GLN A 170 1.72 -3.54 -8.15
N GLY A 171 2.47 -2.75 -7.37
CA GLY A 171 2.34 -1.30 -7.33
C GLY A 171 3.54 -0.65 -6.67
N GLY A 172 3.48 0.67 -6.45
CA GLY A 172 4.52 1.41 -5.74
C GLY A 172 5.80 1.68 -6.52
N GLY A 173 5.83 1.37 -7.82
CA GLY A 173 6.94 1.66 -8.71
C GLY A 173 6.78 1.07 -10.10
N LYS A 174 7.58 1.57 -11.04
CA LYS A 174 7.60 1.05 -12.42
C LYS A 174 8.40 -0.26 -12.46
N MET A 175 7.73 -1.35 -12.78
CA MET A 175 8.36 -2.66 -12.95
C MET A 175 9.01 -2.78 -14.33
N PRO A 176 10.21 -3.41 -14.44
CA PRO A 176 10.81 -3.70 -15.75
C PRO A 176 9.84 -4.47 -16.64
N ARG A 177 9.68 -4.03 -17.89
CA ARG A 177 8.68 -4.58 -18.82
C ARG A 177 8.78 -6.10 -19.01
N GLN A 178 9.99 -6.63 -19.15
CA GLN A 178 10.20 -8.06 -19.32
C GLN A 178 9.73 -8.87 -18.10
N LEU A 179 10.02 -8.39 -16.89
CA LEU A 179 9.61 -9.05 -15.66
C LEU A 179 8.08 -8.97 -15.48
N ASN A 180 7.48 -7.82 -15.79
CA ASN A 180 6.04 -7.63 -15.77
C ASN A 180 5.32 -8.61 -16.71
N LEU A 181 5.77 -8.71 -17.96
CA LEU A 181 5.25 -9.67 -18.93
C LEU A 181 5.38 -11.12 -18.44
N LYS A 182 6.54 -11.49 -17.88
CA LYS A 182 6.78 -12.84 -17.36
C LYS A 182 5.78 -13.24 -16.28
N PHE A 183 5.44 -12.33 -15.34
CA PHE A 183 4.41 -12.58 -14.33
C PHE A 183 3.01 -12.62 -14.92
N ALA A 184 2.70 -11.73 -15.88
CA ALA A 184 1.42 -11.71 -16.56
C ALA A 184 1.16 -13.00 -17.35
N GLU A 185 2.14 -13.49 -18.09
CA GLU A 185 2.09 -14.75 -18.83
C GLU A 185 1.95 -15.95 -17.90
N TYR A 186 2.76 -16.02 -16.85
CA TYR A 186 2.64 -17.07 -15.83
C TYR A 186 1.22 -17.10 -15.22
N CYS A 187 0.69 -15.94 -14.84
CA CYS A 187 -0.64 -15.88 -14.25
C CYS A 187 -1.73 -16.33 -15.23
N ARG A 188 -1.66 -15.90 -16.49
CA ARG A 188 -2.56 -16.39 -17.55
C ARG A 188 -2.49 -17.91 -17.69
N ASP A 189 -1.29 -18.48 -17.80
CA ASP A 189 -1.07 -19.90 -18.07
C ASP A 189 -1.44 -20.81 -16.89
N THR A 190 -1.48 -20.25 -15.67
CA THR A 190 -1.84 -20.96 -14.43
C THR A 190 -3.23 -20.58 -13.89
N GLY A 191 -4.05 -19.85 -14.66
CA GLY A 191 -5.39 -19.44 -14.24
C GLY A 191 -5.42 -18.44 -13.07
N LYS A 192 -4.31 -17.74 -12.80
CA LYS A 192 -4.19 -16.71 -11.78
C LYS A 192 -4.38 -15.33 -12.41
N ARG A 193 -4.62 -14.31 -11.56
CA ARG A 193 -4.74 -12.92 -12.02
C ARG A 193 -3.48 -12.15 -11.71
N TRP A 194 -2.99 -11.42 -12.71
CA TRP A 194 -1.93 -10.41 -12.56
C TRP A 194 -2.52 -9.02 -12.72
N ILE A 195 -2.47 -8.19 -11.69
CA ILE A 195 -3.03 -6.84 -11.73
C ILE A 195 -1.95 -5.84 -11.31
N ALA A 196 -1.48 -5.05 -12.26
CA ALA A 196 -0.62 -3.90 -11.99
C ALA A 196 -1.49 -2.71 -11.54
N THR A 197 -1.04 -2.01 -10.49
CA THR A 197 -1.73 -0.84 -9.96
C THR A 197 -0.82 0.37 -9.95
N TYR A 198 -1.40 1.55 -10.11
CA TYR A 198 -0.76 2.84 -9.96
C TYR A 198 -1.42 3.60 -8.81
N GLY A 199 -0.61 4.33 -8.05
CA GLY A 199 -1.09 5.18 -6.98
C GLY A 199 0.02 5.85 -6.21
N GLN A 200 -0.39 6.70 -5.29
CA GLN A 200 0.48 7.43 -4.38
C GLN A 200 -0.22 7.66 -3.04
N SER A 201 0.53 8.08 -2.02
CA SER A 201 -0.03 8.28 -0.68
C SER A 201 -1.16 9.30 -0.67
N GLU A 202 -1.06 10.34 -1.51
CA GLU A 202 -2.05 11.41 -1.67
C GLU A 202 -3.40 10.94 -2.23
N GLY A 203 -3.43 9.78 -2.88
CA GLY A 203 -4.64 9.10 -3.37
C GLY A 203 -5.01 7.84 -2.59
N THR A 204 -4.56 7.70 -1.35
CA THR A 204 -4.79 6.56 -0.45
C THR A 204 -4.52 5.23 -1.13
N ALA A 205 -3.28 5.06 -1.57
CA ALA A 205 -2.61 3.94 -2.19
C ALA A 205 -2.90 3.70 -3.68
N ARG A 206 -4.14 3.48 -4.10
CA ARG A 206 -4.44 3.01 -5.46
C ARG A 206 -5.41 3.93 -6.16
N MET A 207 -4.98 4.47 -7.30
CA MET A 207 -5.71 5.42 -8.12
C MET A 207 -6.12 4.81 -9.45
N ALA A 208 -5.32 3.88 -9.97
CA ALA A 208 -5.59 3.18 -11.22
C ALA A 208 -5.12 1.72 -11.16
N TYR A 209 -5.68 0.88 -12.02
CA TYR A 209 -5.30 -0.51 -12.17
C TYR A 209 -5.42 -0.97 -13.62
N LEU A 210 -4.54 -1.87 -14.03
CA LEU A 210 -4.62 -2.55 -15.32
C LEU A 210 -5.37 -3.87 -15.13
N PRO A 211 -6.59 -4.03 -15.69
CA PRO A 211 -7.31 -5.29 -15.59
C PRO A 211 -6.49 -6.47 -16.13
N ALA A 212 -6.64 -7.64 -15.50
CA ALA A 212 -5.81 -8.82 -15.78
C ALA A 212 -5.86 -9.25 -17.26
N GLU A 213 -7.01 -9.09 -17.93
CA GLU A 213 -7.20 -9.40 -19.36
C GLU A 213 -6.33 -8.55 -20.29
N TYR A 214 -5.89 -7.37 -19.83
CA TYR A 214 -5.02 -6.47 -20.58
C TYR A 214 -3.55 -6.52 -20.11
N ALA A 215 -3.23 -7.31 -19.11
CA ALA A 215 -1.90 -7.33 -18.49
C ALA A 215 -0.75 -7.59 -19.48
N ILE A 216 -0.99 -8.39 -20.52
CA ILE A 216 -0.02 -8.68 -21.58
C ILE A 216 -0.11 -7.64 -22.68
N SER A 217 -1.29 -7.43 -23.26
CA SER A 217 -1.49 -6.58 -24.45
C SER A 217 -1.19 -5.10 -24.17
N LYS A 218 -1.45 -4.64 -22.94
CA LYS A 218 -1.20 -3.26 -22.49
C LYS A 218 -0.14 -3.18 -21.37
N CYS A 219 0.81 -4.12 -21.37
CA CYS A 219 1.87 -4.17 -20.37
C CYS A 219 2.63 -2.83 -20.26
N GLY A 220 2.69 -2.30 -19.04
CA GLY A 220 3.31 -1.01 -18.73
C GLY A 220 2.32 0.16 -18.67
N SER A 221 1.06 -0.04 -19.05
CA SER A 221 0.00 0.94 -18.82
C SER A 221 -0.41 0.95 -17.34
N ILE A 222 -0.81 2.11 -16.82
CA ILE A 222 -1.45 2.22 -15.50
C ILE A 222 -2.91 1.73 -15.53
N GLY A 223 -3.47 1.54 -16.72
CA GLY A 223 -4.83 1.04 -16.92
C GLY A 223 -5.89 2.15 -16.83
N ARG A 224 -6.92 1.93 -16.03
CA ARG A 224 -8.06 2.83 -15.82
C ARG A 224 -8.19 3.21 -14.35
N ALA A 225 -8.91 4.30 -14.08
CA ALA A 225 -9.25 4.71 -12.71
C ALA A 225 -9.88 3.57 -11.91
N VAL A 226 -9.64 3.54 -10.61
CA VAL A 226 -10.36 2.65 -9.69
C VAL A 226 -11.87 2.98 -9.70
N PRO A 227 -12.75 2.07 -9.28
CA PRO A 227 -14.18 2.37 -9.17
C PRO A 227 -14.43 3.66 -8.37
N ASN A 228 -15.48 4.39 -8.71
CA ASN A 228 -15.89 5.66 -8.08
C ASN A 228 -14.81 6.77 -8.13
N ALA A 229 -13.91 6.70 -9.11
CA ALA A 229 -12.88 7.71 -9.33
C ALA A 229 -12.72 8.01 -10.83
N GLU A 230 -12.08 9.13 -11.12
CA GLU A 230 -11.87 9.64 -12.49
C GLU A 230 -10.40 9.95 -12.70
N LEU A 231 -9.92 9.67 -13.92
CA LEU A 231 -8.62 10.10 -14.45
C LEU A 231 -8.84 10.97 -15.64
N SER A 232 -8.15 12.11 -15.72
CA SER A 232 -8.09 12.97 -16.89
C SER A 232 -6.65 13.40 -17.14
N LEU A 233 -6.38 13.87 -18.35
CA LEU A 233 -5.14 14.55 -18.69
C LEU A 233 -5.45 16.01 -18.96
N ILE A 234 -4.58 16.90 -18.54
CA ILE A 234 -4.66 18.33 -18.85
C ILE A 234 -3.39 18.79 -19.54
N ASP A 235 -3.52 19.80 -20.41
CA ASP A 235 -2.41 20.48 -21.05
C ASP A 235 -1.78 21.55 -20.13
N SER A 236 -0.78 22.29 -20.63
CA SER A 236 -0.11 23.37 -19.90
C SER A 236 -1.04 24.53 -19.54
N ASP A 237 -2.13 24.70 -20.23
CA ASP A 237 -3.11 25.76 -20.02
C ASP A 237 -4.27 25.31 -19.10
N GLY A 238 -4.25 24.05 -18.65
CA GLY A 238 -5.25 23.46 -17.77
C GLY A 238 -6.49 22.90 -18.48
N ASN A 239 -6.49 22.83 -19.82
CA ASN A 239 -7.60 22.27 -20.59
C ASN A 239 -7.52 20.74 -20.61
N VAL A 240 -8.68 20.08 -20.56
CA VAL A 240 -8.74 18.61 -20.64
C VAL A 240 -8.35 18.15 -22.05
N ILE A 241 -7.43 17.20 -22.09
CA ILE A 241 -6.98 16.55 -23.33
C ILE A 241 -7.93 15.38 -23.65
N GLU A 242 -8.67 15.49 -24.74
CA GLU A 242 -9.58 14.41 -25.21
C GLU A 242 -8.91 13.45 -26.21
N GLY A 243 -7.79 13.86 -26.80
CA GLY A 243 -7.07 13.08 -27.82
C GLY A 243 -6.27 11.91 -27.25
N SER A 244 -6.26 10.77 -27.96
CA SER A 244 -5.34 9.66 -27.66
C SER A 244 -3.92 9.98 -28.10
N HIS A 245 -2.93 9.33 -27.46
CA HIS A 245 -1.50 9.50 -27.75
C HIS A 245 -0.96 10.92 -27.53
N THR A 246 -1.60 11.69 -26.67
CA THR A 246 -1.17 13.03 -26.29
C THR A 246 -0.62 13.01 -24.87
N GLU A 247 0.50 13.67 -24.66
CA GLU A 247 1.10 13.82 -23.33
C GLU A 247 0.44 14.97 -22.57
N GLY A 248 0.26 14.81 -21.26
CA GLY A 248 -0.31 15.83 -20.39
C GLY A 248 -0.10 15.50 -18.93
N GLU A 249 -0.46 16.44 -18.06
CA GLU A 249 -0.47 16.23 -16.62
C GLU A 249 -1.67 15.38 -16.23
N MET A 250 -1.43 14.32 -15.44
CA MET A 250 -2.49 13.43 -15.01
C MET A 250 -3.21 13.99 -13.78
N CYS A 251 -4.50 14.25 -13.94
CA CYS A 251 -5.40 14.62 -12.86
C CYS A 251 -6.18 13.41 -12.37
N TYR A 252 -6.37 13.33 -11.06
CA TYR A 252 -7.17 12.31 -10.42
C TYR A 252 -8.21 12.92 -9.50
N ARG A 253 -9.45 12.41 -9.58
CA ARG A 253 -10.55 12.79 -8.70
C ARG A 253 -11.17 11.54 -8.08
N GLY A 254 -11.37 11.55 -6.74
CA GLY A 254 -12.02 10.46 -6.01
C GLY A 254 -12.12 10.76 -4.52
N ARG A 255 -13.04 10.09 -3.82
CA ARG A 255 -13.21 10.24 -2.35
C ARG A 255 -11.99 9.74 -1.55
N ASN A 256 -11.12 8.98 -2.18
CA ASN A 256 -9.84 8.51 -1.59
C ASN A 256 -8.70 9.55 -1.72
N VAL A 257 -8.94 10.74 -2.29
CA VAL A 257 -7.97 11.85 -2.29
C VAL A 257 -7.90 12.48 -0.91
N THR A 258 -6.70 12.64 -0.40
CA THR A 258 -6.40 13.07 0.97
C THR A 258 -6.60 14.57 1.19
N MET A 259 -6.47 15.04 2.45
CA MET A 259 -6.55 16.46 2.82
C MET A 259 -5.28 17.27 2.50
N GLY A 260 -4.33 16.68 1.76
CA GLY A 260 -3.03 17.28 1.51
C GLY A 260 -2.02 16.95 2.60
N TYR A 261 -1.11 17.87 2.88
CA TYR A 261 0.03 17.61 3.76
C TYR A 261 -0.09 18.35 5.09
N ALA A 262 0.50 17.76 6.13
CA ALA A 262 0.93 18.44 7.33
C ALA A 262 2.47 18.56 7.32
N ARG A 263 2.99 19.72 7.68
CA ARG A 263 4.43 19.99 7.84
C ARG A 263 4.80 20.27 9.28
N SER A 264 3.79 20.52 10.09
CA SER A 264 3.92 20.77 11.53
C SER A 264 2.69 20.31 12.28
N ARG A 265 2.72 20.43 13.59
CA ARG A 265 1.61 20.09 14.49
C ARG A 265 0.43 21.06 14.36
N GLU A 266 0.68 22.29 13.94
CA GLU A 266 -0.29 23.39 13.82
C GLU A 266 -1.13 23.29 12.53
N GLU A 267 -0.71 22.51 11.52
CA GLU A 267 -1.40 22.26 10.25
C GLU A 267 -2.27 21.00 10.32
#